data_589823e47bc9421af0797a8fe7ffa536
#
_entry.id   589823e47bc9421af0797a8fe7ffa536
#
_cell.length_a   1.000
_cell.length_b   1.000
_cell.length_c   1.000
_cell.angle_alpha   90.00
_cell.angle_beta   90.00
_cell.angle_gamma   90.00
#
_symmetry.space_group_name_H-M   'P 1'
#
loop_
_entity.id
_entity.type
_entity.pdbx_description
1 polymer ?
#
loop_
_entity_poly.entity_id
_entity_poly.type
_entity_poly.pdbx_seq_one_letter_code
_entity_poly.pdbx_strand_id
1 'polypeptide(L)'
;FSSRRRHTRSFHVTGVQTCALPICKGWRLLVAIADVSHYVQTGSAIDIDAYDRATSVYFPRRVIPMLPEKLSNGLCSLNPHVDRLCMVCDMLIDAQGELEAYQFYPAVMHSHARFTYTEVAAILSNTRGPQALARAERVDDLIHLHDLYRALLGARQRRGAMDFETTETQIVCDENGRIDKIVPRVRNDAHRLIEEAMLIANCCSADFILQAKHPGLFRVHEGPTPEKLELLRSYLKALGLPLTVSDDPAPSEFQAIAKATEGRPDVQQIHTMLLRSMQQAIYTPINSGHFGLAFEAYTHFTSPIRRYPDLLVHRVIKAILAKKRYELPQLPTPGEAHAKFSRRLAQRGRAPAASTGKGKAAATQSAWEAAGLHCSANERRADEASKDVEAWLKCKFMRDHLGEEYSGVVSSVTSFGLFVTLDSLYVEGLIHITELGGEYFRFDEVRQELRGERTGMRYAIGTRVRIQVSRVDLDGRKIDFRLEIGRAHV
;
A
#
# COMPACT_ATOMS: atom_id res chain seq x y z
N PHE A 1 0.12 -6.41 -18.13
CA PHE A 1 -0.15 -6.90 -16.77
C PHE A 1 -1.32 -6.16 -16.19
N SER A 2 -2.35 -6.86 -15.73
CA SER A 2 -3.51 -6.30 -15.08
C SER A 2 -3.10 -5.92 -13.64
N SER A 3 -2.87 -4.64 -13.39
CA SER A 3 -2.75 -4.17 -12.03
C SER A 3 -4.12 -4.28 -11.36
N ARG A 4 -4.32 -5.36 -10.64
CA ARG A 4 -5.30 -5.56 -9.58
C ARG A 4 -6.79 -5.68 -9.90
N ARG A 5 -7.24 -6.75 -9.34
CA ARG A 5 -8.52 -7.04 -8.67
C ARG A 5 -9.66 -7.31 -9.62
N ARG A 6 -10.13 -8.42 -9.60
CA ARG A 6 -10.85 -9.42 -8.83
C ARG A 6 -11.94 -10.10 -9.61
N HIS A 7 -12.24 -11.30 -9.21
CA HIS A 7 -13.48 -11.98 -9.49
C HIS A 7 -14.70 -11.23 -8.95
N THR A 8 -15.11 -10.23 -9.67
CA THR A 8 -16.49 -9.79 -9.87
C THR A 8 -16.51 -9.26 -11.29
N ARG A 9 -17.46 -9.71 -12.09
CA ARG A 9 -17.62 -9.38 -13.50
C ARG A 9 -17.09 -7.99 -13.86
N SER A 10 -15.97 -8.00 -14.64
CA SER A 10 -15.53 -6.96 -15.55
C SER A 10 -15.23 -5.53 -15.06
N PHE A 11 -14.24 -5.33 -14.18
CA PHE A 11 -13.55 -4.04 -14.12
C PHE A 11 -12.03 -4.24 -14.09
N HIS A 12 -11.47 -4.62 -15.23
CA HIS A 12 -10.05 -4.80 -15.39
C HIS A 12 -9.47 -3.57 -16.07
N VAL A 13 -9.08 -2.57 -15.29
CA VAL A 13 -8.33 -1.41 -15.78
C VAL A 13 -6.87 -1.79 -15.86
N THR A 14 -6.31 -1.79 -17.06
CA THR A 14 -4.88 -1.98 -17.30
C THR A 14 -4.26 -0.62 -17.59
N GLY A 15 -3.66 0.01 -16.57
CA GLY A 15 -3.02 1.32 -16.70
C GLY A 15 -1.50 1.26 -16.84
N VAL A 16 -0.89 0.07 -16.73
CA VAL A 16 0.56 -0.13 -16.75
C VAL A 16 0.92 -1.29 -17.65
N GLN A 17 1.93 -1.09 -18.49
CA GLN A 17 2.57 -2.17 -19.24
C GLN A 17 4.10 -2.06 -19.10
N THR A 18 4.74 -3.22 -18.94
CA THR A 18 6.20 -3.30 -18.76
C THR A 18 6.81 -4.25 -19.77
N CYS A 19 8.02 -3.93 -20.21
CA CYS A 19 8.85 -4.78 -21.03
C CYS A 19 10.30 -4.62 -20.60
N ALA A 20 11.03 -5.74 -20.45
CA ALA A 20 12.47 -5.76 -20.18
C ALA A 20 13.20 -6.37 -21.35
N LEU A 21 14.14 -5.65 -21.92
CA LEU A 21 14.99 -6.09 -23.01
C LEU A 21 16.41 -6.28 -22.47
N PRO A 22 17.00 -7.50 -22.56
CA PRO A 22 18.39 -7.71 -22.18
C PRO A 22 19.33 -6.86 -23.06
N ILE A 23 20.31 -6.24 -22.44
CA ILE A 23 21.41 -5.54 -23.10
C ILE A 23 22.75 -6.08 -22.59
N CYS A 24 23.87 -5.72 -23.21
CA CYS A 24 25.18 -6.34 -22.95
C CYS A 24 25.61 -6.38 -21.47
N LYS A 25 25.11 -5.47 -20.61
CA LYS A 25 25.51 -5.37 -19.19
C LYS A 25 24.32 -5.20 -18.23
N GLY A 26 23.12 -5.53 -18.67
CA GLY A 26 21.91 -5.34 -17.84
C GLY A 26 20.65 -5.40 -18.68
N TRP A 27 19.71 -4.49 -18.40
CA TRP A 27 18.41 -4.45 -19.05
C TRP A 27 17.99 -3.04 -19.43
N ARG A 28 17.25 -2.94 -20.53
CA ARG A 28 16.44 -1.77 -20.83
C ARG A 28 15.00 -2.06 -20.40
N LEU A 29 14.52 -1.35 -19.39
CA LEU A 29 13.15 -1.49 -18.87
C LEU A 29 12.27 -0.35 -19.39
N LEU A 30 11.18 -0.70 -20.06
CA LEU A 30 10.15 0.25 -20.46
C LEU A 30 8.91 0.09 -19.56
N VAL A 31 8.50 1.16 -18.92
CA VAL A 31 7.26 1.22 -18.15
C VAL A 31 6.33 2.23 -18.82
N ALA A 32 5.32 1.70 -19.52
CA ALA A 32 4.32 2.50 -20.21
C ALA A 32 3.08 2.69 -19.35
N ILE A 33 2.71 3.93 -19.07
CA ILE A 33 1.56 4.31 -18.27
C ILE A 33 0.55 5.01 -19.16
N ALA A 34 -0.73 4.65 -19.03
CA ALA A 34 -1.81 5.30 -19.76
C ALA A 34 -1.74 6.82 -19.64
N ASP A 35 -1.78 7.51 -20.79
CA ASP A 35 -1.72 8.98 -20.83
C ASP A 35 -3.08 9.61 -20.53
N VAL A 36 -3.49 9.56 -19.27
CA VAL A 36 -4.73 10.14 -18.78
C VAL A 36 -4.74 11.65 -18.98
N SER A 37 -3.58 12.30 -18.85
CA SER A 37 -3.45 13.76 -18.97
C SER A 37 -3.75 14.30 -20.39
N HIS A 38 -3.77 13.43 -21.40
CA HIS A 38 -4.21 13.78 -22.74
C HIS A 38 -5.73 13.98 -22.80
N TYR A 39 -6.49 13.14 -22.12
CA TYR A 39 -7.96 13.15 -22.14
C TYR A 39 -8.54 14.08 -21.08
N VAL A 40 -7.92 14.11 -19.89
CA VAL A 40 -8.37 14.92 -18.75
C VAL A 40 -7.58 16.23 -18.74
N GLN A 41 -8.12 17.23 -19.44
CA GLN A 41 -7.48 18.52 -19.54
C GLN A 41 -7.61 19.31 -18.23
N THR A 42 -6.56 20.03 -17.88
CA THR A 42 -6.50 20.85 -16.66
C THR A 42 -7.66 21.85 -16.61
N GLY A 43 -8.40 21.86 -15.50
CA GLY A 43 -9.54 22.76 -15.26
C GLY A 43 -10.84 22.36 -15.96
N SER A 44 -10.88 21.23 -16.69
CA SER A 44 -12.13 20.69 -17.23
C SER A 44 -13.05 20.17 -16.12
N ALA A 45 -14.35 20.03 -16.41
CA ALA A 45 -15.31 19.48 -15.44
C ALA A 45 -14.90 18.08 -14.93
N ILE A 46 -14.33 17.25 -15.81
CA ILE A 46 -13.81 15.92 -15.43
C ILE A 46 -12.60 16.06 -14.50
N ASP A 47 -11.73 17.02 -14.73
CA ASP A 47 -10.57 17.29 -13.89
C ASP A 47 -10.97 17.75 -12.48
N ILE A 48 -11.96 18.63 -12.41
CA ILE A 48 -12.51 19.14 -11.14
C ILE A 48 -13.13 17.98 -10.33
N ASP A 49 -13.96 17.13 -10.96
CA ASP A 49 -14.56 15.94 -10.30
C ASP A 49 -13.49 14.93 -9.89
N ALA A 50 -12.47 14.69 -10.74
CA ALA A 50 -11.35 13.81 -10.42
C ALA A 50 -10.52 14.34 -9.24
N TYR A 51 -10.31 15.65 -9.14
CA TYR A 51 -9.64 16.27 -8.00
C TYR A 51 -10.46 16.12 -6.72
N ASP A 52 -11.75 16.40 -6.75
CA ASP A 52 -12.64 16.28 -5.59
C ASP A 52 -12.62 14.84 -5.03
N ARG A 53 -12.64 13.83 -5.89
CA ARG A 53 -12.48 12.43 -5.52
C ARG A 53 -11.05 12.09 -5.07
N ALA A 54 -10.05 12.63 -5.71
CA ALA A 54 -8.60 12.43 -5.60
C ALA A 54 -8.10 10.97 -5.74
N THR A 55 -8.94 9.98 -5.47
CA THR A 55 -8.61 8.57 -5.60
C THR A 55 -9.85 7.71 -5.86
N SER A 56 -9.66 6.58 -6.53
CA SER A 56 -10.71 5.56 -6.65
C SER A 56 -10.87 4.80 -5.33
N VAL A 57 -12.11 4.47 -4.95
CA VAL A 57 -12.42 3.69 -3.75
C VAL A 57 -12.76 2.25 -4.16
N TYR A 58 -12.12 1.29 -3.50
CA TYR A 58 -12.27 -0.13 -3.82
C TYR A 58 -13.00 -0.86 -2.70
N PHE A 59 -14.21 -1.27 -2.96
CA PHE A 59 -14.98 -2.16 -2.10
C PHE A 59 -14.89 -3.61 -2.58
N PRO A 60 -15.20 -4.61 -1.76
CA PRO A 60 -15.14 -6.02 -2.15
C PRO A 60 -15.89 -6.36 -3.44
N ARG A 61 -17.00 -5.70 -3.74
CA ARG A 61 -17.86 -5.96 -4.89
C ARG A 61 -17.99 -4.80 -5.88
N ARG A 62 -17.57 -3.61 -5.51
CA ARG A 62 -17.78 -2.39 -6.30
C ARG A 62 -16.54 -1.50 -6.24
N VAL A 63 -16.27 -0.84 -7.35
CA VAL A 63 -15.29 0.24 -7.39
C VAL A 63 -16.05 1.54 -7.65
N ILE A 64 -15.74 2.58 -6.86
CA ILE A 64 -16.11 3.95 -7.17
C ILE A 64 -14.89 4.57 -7.85
N PRO A 65 -14.90 4.73 -9.18
CA PRO A 65 -13.72 5.20 -9.90
C PRO A 65 -13.53 6.71 -9.72
N MET A 66 -12.26 7.16 -9.76
CA MET A 66 -11.90 8.57 -9.80
C MET A 66 -12.35 9.22 -11.13
N LEU A 67 -12.24 8.51 -12.21
CA LEU A 67 -12.62 8.95 -13.56
C LEU A 67 -13.85 8.19 -14.05
N PRO A 68 -14.66 8.78 -14.94
CA PRO A 68 -15.76 8.09 -15.61
C PRO A 68 -15.30 6.76 -16.24
N GLU A 69 -16.13 5.73 -16.20
CA GLU A 69 -15.78 4.39 -16.69
C GLU A 69 -15.40 4.36 -18.17
N LYS A 70 -16.00 5.22 -19.00
CA LYS A 70 -15.63 5.36 -20.41
C LYS A 70 -14.17 5.77 -20.59
N LEU A 71 -13.61 6.52 -19.66
CA LEU A 71 -12.18 6.85 -19.64
C LEU A 71 -11.37 5.73 -18.96
N SER A 72 -11.72 5.39 -17.73
CA SER A 72 -10.91 4.46 -16.92
C SER A 72 -10.85 3.04 -17.49
N ASN A 73 -11.97 2.50 -17.98
CA ASN A 73 -12.05 1.15 -18.56
C ASN A 73 -11.90 1.14 -20.09
N GLY A 74 -12.20 2.27 -20.75
CA GLY A 74 -12.19 2.42 -22.19
C GLY A 74 -10.91 3.05 -22.74
N LEU A 75 -10.90 4.37 -22.90
CA LEU A 75 -9.85 5.09 -23.63
C LEU A 75 -8.49 5.05 -22.94
N CYS A 76 -8.44 5.09 -21.61
CA CYS A 76 -7.20 5.07 -20.84
C CYS A 76 -6.74 3.65 -20.52
N SER A 77 -7.57 2.61 -20.68
CA SER A 77 -7.15 1.24 -20.42
C SER A 77 -6.26 0.73 -21.54
N LEU A 78 -5.07 0.21 -21.20
CA LEU A 78 -4.11 -0.37 -22.14
C LEU A 78 -4.57 -1.79 -22.54
N ASN A 79 -5.72 -1.83 -23.26
CA ASN A 79 -6.30 -3.10 -23.72
C ASN A 79 -5.44 -3.74 -24.81
N PRO A 80 -5.38 -5.08 -24.90
CA PRO A 80 -4.66 -5.76 -25.96
C PRO A 80 -5.28 -5.50 -27.34
N HIS A 81 -4.44 -5.53 -28.38
CA HIS A 81 -4.79 -5.37 -29.79
C HIS A 81 -5.45 -4.03 -30.15
N VAL A 82 -5.14 -2.97 -29.39
CA VAL A 82 -5.63 -1.60 -29.63
C VAL A 82 -4.50 -0.61 -29.35
N ASP A 83 -4.36 0.38 -30.21
CA ASP A 83 -3.44 1.49 -30.00
C ASP A 83 -3.90 2.38 -28.84
N ARG A 84 -2.98 2.70 -27.93
CA ARG A 84 -3.25 3.53 -26.75
C ARG A 84 -2.15 4.54 -26.54
N LEU A 85 -2.56 5.76 -26.17
CA LEU A 85 -1.63 6.80 -25.75
C LEU A 85 -1.05 6.46 -24.39
N CYS A 86 0.26 6.58 -24.27
CA CYS A 86 0.98 6.34 -23.01
C CYS A 86 2.11 7.36 -22.80
N MET A 87 2.49 7.51 -21.54
CA MET A 87 3.74 8.11 -21.13
C MET A 87 4.70 6.99 -20.75
N VAL A 88 5.85 6.95 -21.38
CA VAL A 88 6.87 5.92 -21.16
C VAL A 88 7.97 6.47 -20.26
N CYS A 89 8.32 5.70 -19.23
CA CYS A 89 9.57 5.79 -18.52
C CYS A 89 10.48 4.68 -19.07
N ASP A 90 11.56 5.07 -19.73
CA ASP A 90 12.51 4.19 -20.42
C ASP A 90 13.83 4.26 -19.66
N MET A 91 14.28 3.14 -19.12
CA MET A 91 15.34 3.04 -18.12
C MET A 91 16.41 2.07 -18.56
N LEU A 92 17.68 2.39 -18.29
CA LEU A 92 18.81 1.49 -18.36
C LEU A 92 19.17 1.06 -16.93
N ILE A 93 19.21 -0.24 -16.72
CA ILE A 93 19.44 -0.87 -15.41
C ILE A 93 20.59 -1.86 -15.58
N ASP A 94 21.59 -1.78 -14.72
CA ASP A 94 22.75 -2.65 -14.76
C ASP A 94 22.46 -4.07 -14.24
N ALA A 95 23.44 -4.95 -14.30
CA ALA A 95 23.33 -6.33 -13.83
C ALA A 95 23.12 -6.44 -12.31
N GLN A 96 23.41 -5.40 -11.56
CA GLN A 96 23.20 -5.31 -10.11
C GLN A 96 21.82 -4.75 -9.77
N GLY A 97 21.04 -4.30 -10.76
CA GLY A 97 19.73 -3.70 -10.55
C GLY A 97 19.77 -2.21 -10.19
N GLU A 98 20.91 -1.56 -10.44
CA GLU A 98 21.03 -0.11 -10.21
C GLU A 98 20.65 0.65 -11.49
N LEU A 99 20.03 1.82 -11.31
CA LEU A 99 19.60 2.68 -12.41
C LEU A 99 20.81 3.47 -12.96
N GLU A 100 21.15 3.28 -14.24
CA GLU A 100 22.19 4.02 -14.91
C GLU A 100 21.69 5.30 -15.60
N ALA A 101 20.56 5.20 -16.27
CA ALA A 101 19.96 6.32 -17.01
C ALA A 101 18.47 6.12 -17.22
N TYR A 102 17.76 7.19 -17.46
CA TYR A 102 16.35 7.14 -17.83
C TYR A 102 15.92 8.33 -18.69
N GLN A 103 14.80 8.16 -19.38
CA GLN A 103 14.14 9.25 -20.12
C GLN A 103 12.62 9.07 -20.08
N PHE A 104 11.89 10.18 -20.27
CA PHE A 104 10.45 10.19 -20.43
C PHE A 104 10.05 10.67 -21.83
N TYR A 105 9.04 10.06 -22.41
CA TYR A 105 8.45 10.52 -23.66
C TYR A 105 6.99 10.04 -23.80
N PRO A 106 6.12 10.85 -24.48
CA PRO A 106 4.79 10.38 -24.89
C PRO A 106 4.94 9.40 -26.05
N ALA A 107 4.10 8.37 -26.07
CA ALA A 107 4.13 7.35 -27.12
C ALA A 107 2.72 6.81 -27.42
N VAL A 108 2.62 6.11 -28.54
CA VAL A 108 1.51 5.22 -28.84
C VAL A 108 2.02 3.78 -28.67
N MET A 109 1.31 3.00 -27.90
CA MET A 109 1.65 1.59 -27.71
C MET A 109 0.53 0.67 -28.22
N HIS A 110 0.93 -0.47 -28.76
CA HIS A 110 0.05 -1.56 -29.13
C HIS A 110 0.31 -2.77 -28.23
N SER A 111 -0.62 -3.08 -27.32
CA SER A 111 -0.48 -4.20 -26.41
C SER A 111 -0.74 -5.51 -27.12
N HIS A 112 0.21 -6.43 -27.09
CA HIS A 112 0.09 -7.75 -27.73
C HIS A 112 -0.64 -8.78 -26.88
N ALA A 113 -0.54 -8.68 -25.54
CA ALA A 113 -1.13 -9.64 -24.64
C ALA A 113 -1.46 -9.02 -23.29
N ARG A 114 -2.45 -9.60 -22.64
CA ARG A 114 -2.81 -9.31 -21.26
C ARG A 114 -2.70 -10.58 -20.44
N PHE A 115 -1.98 -10.48 -19.33
CA PHE A 115 -1.74 -11.59 -18.41
C PHE A 115 -2.38 -11.32 -17.05
N THR A 116 -2.77 -12.37 -16.36
CA THR A 116 -3.08 -12.34 -14.94
C THR A 116 -1.84 -12.71 -14.12
N TYR A 117 -1.78 -12.28 -12.87
CA TYR A 117 -0.68 -12.65 -11.97
C TYR A 117 -0.57 -14.16 -11.76
N THR A 118 -1.71 -14.86 -11.71
CA THR A 118 -1.74 -16.31 -11.57
C THR A 118 -1.17 -17.01 -12.83
N GLU A 119 -1.53 -16.52 -14.01
CA GLU A 119 -1.02 -17.04 -15.29
C GLU A 119 0.51 -16.84 -15.39
N VAL A 120 1.01 -15.64 -15.08
CA VAL A 120 2.46 -15.35 -15.09
C VAL A 120 3.20 -16.19 -14.05
N ALA A 121 2.68 -16.33 -12.85
CA ALA A 121 3.29 -17.18 -11.83
C ALA A 121 3.38 -18.65 -12.27
N ALA A 122 2.33 -19.17 -12.92
CA ALA A 122 2.34 -20.52 -13.47
C ALA A 122 3.34 -20.69 -14.62
N ILE A 123 3.48 -19.69 -15.51
CA ILE A 123 4.48 -19.70 -16.59
C ILE A 123 5.90 -19.68 -16.00
N LEU A 124 6.18 -18.80 -15.03
CA LEU A 124 7.50 -18.67 -14.42
C LEU A 124 7.88 -19.91 -13.61
N SER A 125 6.91 -20.60 -12.99
CA SER A 125 7.17 -21.84 -12.26
C SER A 125 7.41 -23.03 -13.16
N ASN A 126 6.82 -23.05 -14.36
CA ASN A 126 7.03 -24.12 -15.36
C ASN A 126 6.95 -23.55 -16.77
N THR A 127 8.11 -23.17 -17.32
CA THR A 127 8.25 -22.56 -18.66
C THR A 127 7.92 -23.51 -19.82
N ARG A 128 7.66 -24.79 -19.55
CA ARG A 128 7.20 -25.81 -20.50
C ARG A 128 5.80 -26.34 -20.18
N GLY A 129 5.14 -25.74 -19.20
CA GLY A 129 3.78 -26.12 -18.78
C GLY A 129 2.69 -25.66 -19.75
N PRO A 130 1.44 -26.08 -19.54
CA PRO A 130 0.31 -25.75 -20.42
C PRO A 130 0.11 -24.24 -20.61
N GLN A 131 0.26 -23.43 -19.55
CA GLN A 131 0.14 -21.98 -19.60
C GLN A 131 1.26 -21.34 -20.44
N ALA A 132 2.49 -21.86 -20.31
CA ALA A 132 3.63 -21.38 -21.09
C ALA A 132 3.45 -21.75 -22.57
N LEU A 133 3.02 -22.97 -22.89
CA LEU A 133 2.74 -23.40 -24.27
C LEU A 133 1.63 -22.55 -24.92
N ALA A 134 0.59 -22.20 -24.18
CA ALA A 134 -0.48 -21.31 -24.66
C ALA A 134 -0.02 -19.87 -24.94
N ARG A 135 1.13 -19.47 -24.44
CA ARG A 135 1.73 -18.14 -24.56
C ARG A 135 3.20 -18.21 -25.04
N ALA A 136 3.56 -19.23 -25.80
CA ALA A 136 4.94 -19.54 -26.17
C ALA A 136 5.74 -18.34 -26.71
N GLU A 137 5.10 -17.49 -27.51
CA GLU A 137 5.70 -16.28 -28.09
C GLU A 137 6.12 -15.22 -27.06
N ARG A 138 5.67 -15.32 -25.79
CA ARG A 138 5.89 -14.32 -24.74
C ARG A 138 6.62 -14.88 -23.52
N VAL A 139 6.98 -16.14 -23.52
CA VAL A 139 7.65 -16.78 -22.39
C VAL A 139 9.02 -16.13 -22.13
N ASP A 140 9.80 -15.89 -23.18
CA ASP A 140 11.13 -15.28 -23.08
C ASP A 140 11.03 -13.86 -22.53
N ASP A 141 10.04 -13.06 -22.97
CA ASP A 141 9.80 -11.71 -22.45
C ASP A 141 9.53 -11.74 -20.92
N LEU A 142 8.76 -12.75 -20.46
CA LEU A 142 8.46 -12.91 -19.03
C LEU A 142 9.68 -13.39 -18.23
N ILE A 143 10.52 -14.24 -18.80
CA ILE A 143 11.79 -14.69 -18.18
C ILE A 143 12.72 -13.48 -18.01
N HIS A 144 12.94 -12.69 -19.06
CA HIS A 144 13.80 -11.50 -19.00
C HIS A 144 13.29 -10.49 -17.95
N LEU A 145 11.98 -10.30 -17.88
CA LEU A 145 11.38 -9.42 -16.89
C LEU A 145 11.54 -9.98 -15.46
N HIS A 146 11.50 -11.30 -15.29
CA HIS A 146 11.75 -11.96 -14.01
C HIS A 146 13.22 -11.88 -13.59
N ASP A 147 14.16 -12.02 -14.52
CA ASP A 147 15.59 -11.88 -14.24
C ASP A 147 15.93 -10.45 -13.81
N LEU A 148 15.39 -9.45 -14.50
CA LEU A 148 15.45 -8.06 -14.07
C LEU A 148 14.89 -7.85 -12.67
N TYR A 149 13.72 -8.43 -12.39
CA TYR A 149 13.11 -8.36 -11.05
C TYR A 149 14.07 -8.87 -9.95
N ARG A 150 14.77 -9.97 -10.20
CA ARG A 150 15.76 -10.51 -9.25
C ARG A 150 16.91 -9.55 -8.99
N ALA A 151 17.40 -8.87 -10.02
CA ALA A 151 18.42 -7.83 -9.88
C ALA A 151 17.90 -6.63 -9.05
N LEU A 152 16.69 -6.14 -9.35
CA LEU A 152 16.04 -5.06 -8.61
C LEU A 152 15.79 -5.43 -7.14
N LEU A 153 15.39 -6.67 -6.87
CA LEU A 153 15.22 -7.17 -5.50
C LEU A 153 16.54 -7.18 -4.74
N GLY A 154 17.64 -7.57 -5.40
CA GLY A 154 18.99 -7.47 -4.83
C GLY A 154 19.38 -6.03 -4.49
N ALA A 155 19.12 -5.07 -5.39
CA ALA A 155 19.33 -3.65 -5.16
C ALA A 155 18.48 -3.12 -3.99
N ARG A 156 17.20 -3.53 -3.91
CA ARG A 156 16.30 -3.22 -2.79
C ARG A 156 16.85 -3.66 -1.45
N GLN A 157 17.40 -4.88 -1.39
CA GLN A 157 18.00 -5.42 -0.16
C GLN A 157 19.25 -4.66 0.25
N ARG A 158 20.13 -4.32 -0.72
CA ARG A 158 21.34 -3.53 -0.45
C ARG A 158 21.02 -2.12 0.04
N ARG A 159 19.97 -1.51 -0.50
CA ARG A 159 19.50 -0.17 -0.10
C ARG A 159 18.93 -0.14 1.32
N GLY A 160 18.59 -1.30 1.90
CA GLY A 160 18.02 -1.38 3.25
C GLY A 160 16.50 -1.18 3.29
N ALA A 161 15.81 -1.35 2.16
CA ALA A 161 14.35 -1.26 2.13
C ALA A 161 13.71 -2.37 2.98
N MET A 162 12.67 -2.00 3.72
CA MET A 162 11.93 -2.94 4.56
C MET A 162 10.96 -3.77 3.72
N ASP A 163 10.90 -5.06 4.01
CA ASP A 163 9.92 -5.98 3.41
C ASP A 163 9.21 -6.75 4.52
N PHE A 164 8.08 -6.21 4.98
CA PHE A 164 7.23 -6.89 5.95
C PHE A 164 6.12 -7.61 5.21
N GLU A 165 6.09 -8.93 5.34
CA GLU A 165 4.97 -9.72 4.85
C GLU A 165 3.79 -9.58 5.79
N THR A 166 2.76 -8.87 5.34
CA THR A 166 1.47 -8.80 6.01
C THR A 166 0.45 -9.66 5.27
N THR A 167 -0.31 -10.47 6.01
CA THR A 167 -1.38 -11.27 5.42
C THR A 167 -2.57 -10.37 5.10
N GLU A 168 -2.71 -9.96 3.84
CA GLU A 168 -3.96 -9.35 3.35
C GLU A 168 -5.00 -10.44 3.13
N THR A 169 -6.27 -10.14 3.42
CA THR A 169 -7.38 -11.05 3.17
C THR A 169 -8.24 -10.59 1.99
N GLN A 170 -8.87 -11.53 1.32
CA GLN A 170 -9.83 -11.30 0.26
C GLN A 170 -11.16 -11.92 0.62
N ILE A 171 -12.21 -11.09 0.59
CA ILE A 171 -13.59 -11.54 0.70
C ILE A 171 -14.04 -12.04 -0.68
N VAL A 172 -14.41 -13.31 -0.77
CA VAL A 172 -15.00 -13.95 -1.96
C VAL A 172 -16.50 -14.01 -1.73
N CYS A 173 -17.27 -13.46 -2.66
CA CYS A 173 -18.73 -13.46 -2.58
C CYS A 173 -19.31 -14.44 -3.61
N ASP A 174 -20.44 -15.06 -3.26
CA ASP A 174 -21.26 -15.86 -4.14
C ASP A 174 -22.00 -14.99 -5.21
N GLU A 175 -22.81 -15.62 -6.06
CA GLU A 175 -23.59 -14.94 -7.11
C GLU A 175 -24.64 -13.98 -6.52
N ASN A 176 -25.15 -14.26 -5.33
CA ASN A 176 -26.13 -13.44 -4.60
C ASN A 176 -25.47 -12.31 -3.80
N GLY A 177 -24.14 -12.30 -3.73
CA GLY A 177 -23.35 -11.30 -3.04
C GLY A 177 -23.21 -11.52 -1.55
N ARG A 178 -23.48 -12.71 -1.06
CA ARG A 178 -23.12 -13.13 0.28
C ARG A 178 -21.66 -13.55 0.29
N ILE A 179 -21.00 -13.45 1.43
CA ILE A 179 -19.65 -13.97 1.59
C ILE A 179 -19.72 -15.50 1.51
N ASP A 180 -19.02 -16.05 0.52
CA ASP A 180 -18.77 -17.49 0.39
C ASP A 180 -17.62 -17.89 1.32
N LYS A 181 -16.49 -17.16 1.22
CA LYS A 181 -15.32 -17.38 2.05
C LYS A 181 -14.42 -16.16 2.13
N ILE A 182 -13.60 -16.11 3.17
CA ILE A 182 -12.54 -15.13 3.35
C ILE A 182 -11.22 -15.91 3.23
N VAL A 183 -10.37 -15.53 2.29
CA VAL A 183 -9.13 -16.24 2.00
C VAL A 183 -7.92 -15.30 2.09
N PRO A 184 -6.74 -15.80 2.51
CA PRO A 184 -5.53 -15.01 2.45
C PRO A 184 -5.19 -14.70 1.00
N ARG A 185 -4.69 -13.51 0.77
CA ARG A 185 -4.21 -13.08 -0.54
C ARG A 185 -2.76 -13.48 -0.69
N VAL A 186 -2.51 -14.48 -1.53
CA VAL A 186 -1.15 -14.92 -1.82
C VAL A 186 -0.47 -13.92 -2.75
N ARG A 187 0.60 -13.29 -2.29
CA ARG A 187 1.55 -12.51 -3.09
C ARG A 187 2.57 -13.47 -3.70
N ASN A 188 2.69 -13.48 -5.03
CA ASN A 188 3.68 -14.26 -5.76
C ASN A 188 4.65 -13.33 -6.51
N ASP A 189 5.70 -13.91 -7.12
CA ASP A 189 6.73 -13.15 -7.83
C ASP A 189 6.18 -12.30 -8.96
N ALA A 190 5.09 -12.71 -9.61
CA ALA A 190 4.45 -11.90 -10.65
C ALA A 190 3.89 -10.56 -10.11
N HIS A 191 3.44 -10.53 -8.85
CA HIS A 191 3.04 -9.29 -8.19
C HIS A 191 4.25 -8.42 -7.87
N ARG A 192 5.31 -9.02 -7.30
CA ARG A 192 6.54 -8.34 -6.88
C ARG A 192 7.29 -7.74 -8.08
N LEU A 193 7.34 -8.48 -9.20
CA LEU A 193 7.95 -8.06 -10.44
C LEU A 193 7.34 -6.74 -10.97
N ILE A 194 6.02 -6.65 -11.01
CA ILE A 194 5.34 -5.42 -11.44
C ILE A 194 5.54 -4.30 -10.42
N GLU A 195 5.53 -4.64 -9.13
CA GLU A 195 5.80 -3.68 -8.07
C GLU A 195 7.18 -3.03 -8.19
N GLU A 196 8.24 -3.83 -8.37
CA GLU A 196 9.59 -3.28 -8.52
C GLU A 196 9.74 -2.40 -9.78
N ALA A 197 9.15 -2.83 -10.91
CA ALA A 197 9.12 -2.00 -12.12
C ALA A 197 8.37 -0.67 -11.91
N MET A 198 7.29 -0.67 -11.13
CA MET A 198 6.56 0.54 -10.78
C MET A 198 7.33 1.43 -9.78
N LEU A 199 8.02 0.84 -8.81
CA LEU A 199 8.81 1.56 -7.83
C LEU A 199 9.93 2.34 -8.50
N ILE A 200 10.71 1.70 -9.38
CA ILE A 200 11.82 2.37 -10.06
C ILE A 200 11.33 3.49 -11.00
N ALA A 201 10.22 3.29 -11.72
CA ALA A 201 9.63 4.34 -12.55
C ALA A 201 9.13 5.54 -11.72
N ASN A 202 8.60 5.30 -10.53
CA ASN A 202 8.22 6.35 -9.58
C ASN A 202 9.43 7.13 -9.07
N CYS A 203 10.56 6.45 -8.80
CA CYS A 203 11.82 7.10 -8.42
C CYS A 203 12.37 7.97 -9.54
N CYS A 204 12.42 7.46 -10.79
CA CYS A 204 12.80 8.25 -11.95
C CYS A 204 11.93 9.50 -12.11
N SER A 205 10.62 9.38 -11.85
CA SER A 205 9.70 10.51 -11.92
C SER A 205 9.99 11.57 -10.86
N ALA A 206 10.31 11.15 -9.63
CA ALA A 206 10.68 12.07 -8.56
C ALA A 206 12.00 12.79 -8.88
N ASP A 207 13.01 12.05 -9.31
CA ASP A 207 14.30 12.61 -9.70
C ASP A 207 14.17 13.59 -10.88
N PHE A 208 13.38 13.24 -11.90
CA PHE A 208 13.15 14.11 -13.07
C PHE A 208 12.54 15.47 -12.69
N ILE A 209 11.59 15.46 -11.73
CA ILE A 209 10.98 16.69 -11.21
C ILE A 209 12.01 17.50 -10.42
N LEU A 210 12.82 16.86 -9.57
CA LEU A 210 13.85 17.52 -8.77
C LEU A 210 14.94 18.15 -9.65
N GLN A 211 15.46 17.41 -10.63
CA GLN A 211 16.48 17.92 -11.56
C GLN A 211 15.98 19.13 -12.36
N ALA A 212 14.71 19.12 -12.75
CA ALA A 212 14.08 20.24 -13.43
C ALA A 212 13.75 21.42 -12.49
N LYS A 213 13.94 21.29 -11.18
CA LYS A 213 13.54 22.25 -10.15
C LYS A 213 12.09 22.72 -10.33
N HIS A 214 11.23 21.78 -10.73
CA HIS A 214 9.81 22.04 -10.93
C HIS A 214 9.04 21.72 -9.65
N PRO A 215 8.05 22.53 -9.22
CA PRO A 215 7.17 22.14 -8.13
C PRO A 215 6.35 20.91 -8.53
N GLY A 216 6.12 19.99 -7.57
CA GLY A 216 5.38 18.76 -7.78
C GLY A 216 4.98 18.14 -6.45
N LEU A 217 4.27 17.03 -6.48
CA LEU A 217 3.95 16.27 -5.28
C LEU A 217 4.89 15.07 -5.17
N PHE A 218 5.51 14.95 -4.01
CA PHE A 218 6.27 13.77 -3.60
C PHE A 218 5.42 12.89 -2.69
N ARG A 219 5.68 11.61 -2.69
CA ARG A 219 5.14 10.65 -1.73
C ARG A 219 6.18 10.44 -0.64
N VAL A 220 5.99 11.11 0.46
CA VAL A 220 6.93 11.14 1.57
C VAL A 220 6.50 10.16 2.65
N HIS A 221 7.45 9.43 3.20
CA HIS A 221 7.28 8.53 4.33
C HIS A 221 8.43 8.75 5.32
N GLU A 222 8.14 9.44 6.40
CA GLU A 222 9.13 9.72 7.42
C GLU A 222 9.33 8.54 8.37
N GLY A 223 10.49 8.47 9.00
CA GLY A 223 10.81 7.52 10.07
C GLY A 223 9.94 7.73 11.32
N PRO A 224 10.21 7.00 12.40
CA PRO A 224 9.48 7.15 13.67
C PRO A 224 9.64 8.54 14.28
N THR A 225 8.61 9.00 15.00
CA THR A 225 8.78 10.17 15.88
C THR A 225 9.62 9.80 17.08
N PRO A 226 10.26 10.80 17.80
CA PRO A 226 11.05 10.51 18.98
C PRO A 226 10.31 9.68 20.04
N GLU A 227 9.03 9.97 20.26
CA GLU A 227 8.20 9.24 21.24
C GLU A 227 7.99 7.77 20.82
N LYS A 228 7.72 7.54 19.55
CA LYS A 228 7.54 6.19 19.01
C LYS A 228 8.86 5.41 18.98
N LEU A 229 9.96 6.11 18.74
CA LEU A 229 11.29 5.52 18.75
C LEU A 229 11.66 5.04 20.15
N GLU A 230 11.39 5.84 21.18
CA GLU A 230 11.64 5.46 22.56
C GLU A 230 10.78 4.28 23.01
N LEU A 231 9.50 4.26 22.59
CA LEU A 231 8.63 3.11 22.84
C LEU A 231 9.16 1.84 22.17
N LEU A 232 9.64 1.93 20.92
CA LEU A 232 10.23 0.81 20.21
C LEU A 232 11.50 0.29 20.91
N ARG A 233 12.40 1.20 21.33
CA ARG A 233 13.61 0.83 22.08
C ARG A 233 13.28 0.12 23.38
N SER A 234 12.34 0.67 24.14
CA SER A 234 11.87 0.06 25.40
C SER A 234 11.28 -1.34 25.17
N TYR A 235 10.51 -1.50 24.09
CA TYR A 235 9.94 -2.79 23.69
C TYR A 235 11.04 -3.82 23.32
N LEU A 236 11.99 -3.46 22.47
CA LEU A 236 13.09 -4.35 22.07
C LEU A 236 13.94 -4.75 23.28
N LYS A 237 14.23 -3.82 24.18
CA LYS A 237 14.93 -4.08 25.45
C LYS A 237 14.17 -5.04 26.35
N ALA A 238 12.84 -4.87 26.46
CA ALA A 238 11.99 -5.76 27.27
C ALA A 238 11.93 -7.20 26.74
N LEU A 239 12.19 -7.41 25.43
CA LEU A 239 12.33 -8.72 24.80
C LEU A 239 13.75 -9.28 24.91
N GLY A 240 14.68 -8.59 25.56
CA GLY A 240 16.07 -9.00 25.69
C GLY A 240 16.86 -8.97 24.39
N LEU A 241 16.42 -8.18 23.41
CA LEU A 241 17.12 -8.03 22.13
C LEU A 241 18.25 -7.00 22.29
N PRO A 242 19.52 -7.38 22.03
CA PRO A 242 20.67 -6.46 22.13
C PRO A 242 20.78 -5.54 20.90
N LEU A 243 19.62 -5.14 20.34
CA LEU A 243 19.53 -4.33 19.14
C LEU A 243 19.29 -2.88 19.55
N THR A 244 20.18 -2.00 19.15
CA THR A 244 20.06 -0.56 19.36
C THR A 244 19.54 0.10 18.10
N VAL A 245 18.64 1.04 18.26
CA VAL A 245 18.16 1.93 17.20
C VAL A 245 18.71 3.31 17.47
N SER A 246 19.34 3.95 16.49
CA SER A 246 19.93 5.28 16.63
C SER A 246 18.88 6.37 16.83
N ASP A 247 19.28 7.60 17.22
CA ASP A 247 18.34 8.72 17.43
C ASP A 247 17.72 9.23 16.12
N ASP A 248 18.44 9.07 15.01
CA ASP A 248 17.96 9.29 13.65
C ASP A 248 18.15 8.00 12.85
N PRO A 249 17.23 7.03 12.98
CA PRO A 249 17.43 5.70 12.45
C PRO A 249 17.36 5.67 10.94
N ALA A 250 18.32 4.97 10.33
CA ALA A 250 18.25 4.63 8.91
C ALA A 250 17.29 3.45 8.66
N PRO A 251 16.68 3.33 7.47
CA PRO A 251 15.85 2.18 7.10
C PRO A 251 16.57 0.84 7.27
N SER A 252 17.88 0.79 7.01
CA SER A 252 18.72 -0.39 7.16
C SER A 252 18.80 -0.92 8.61
N GLU A 253 18.64 -0.06 9.62
CA GLU A 253 18.58 -0.50 11.01
C GLU A 253 17.32 -1.32 11.28
N PHE A 254 16.18 -0.88 10.73
CA PHE A 254 14.91 -1.60 10.81
C PHE A 254 14.97 -2.94 10.04
N GLN A 255 15.60 -2.94 8.87
CA GLN A 255 15.84 -4.16 8.10
C GLN A 255 16.71 -5.15 8.89
N ALA A 256 17.77 -4.66 9.55
CA ALA A 256 18.65 -5.48 10.39
C ALA A 256 17.91 -6.10 11.57
N ILE A 257 17.00 -5.34 12.22
CA ILE A 257 16.16 -5.87 13.31
C ILE A 257 15.22 -6.95 12.77
N ALA A 258 14.54 -6.71 11.65
CA ALA A 258 13.64 -7.69 11.05
C ALA A 258 14.39 -8.99 10.72
N LYS A 259 15.57 -8.89 10.11
CA LYS A 259 16.42 -10.04 9.78
C LYS A 259 16.96 -10.76 11.01
N ALA A 260 17.42 -10.04 12.03
CA ALA A 260 17.95 -10.64 13.27
C ALA A 260 16.86 -11.35 14.09
N THR A 261 15.60 -11.07 13.81
CA THR A 261 14.46 -11.67 14.52
C THR A 261 13.74 -12.76 13.73
N GLU A 262 14.21 -13.06 12.51
CA GLU A 262 13.70 -14.18 11.72
C GLU A 262 13.78 -15.50 12.51
N GLY A 263 12.74 -16.31 12.41
CA GLY A 263 12.66 -17.61 13.11
C GLY A 263 12.31 -17.55 14.59
N ARG A 264 12.18 -16.37 15.20
CA ARG A 264 11.73 -16.25 16.60
C ARG A 264 10.22 -16.50 16.71
N PRO A 265 9.75 -17.07 17.83
CA PRO A 265 8.31 -17.25 18.07
C PRO A 265 7.52 -15.93 18.09
N ASP A 266 8.18 -14.84 18.50
CA ASP A 266 7.62 -13.50 18.66
C ASP A 266 7.88 -12.56 17.44
N VAL A 267 8.35 -13.10 16.30
CA VAL A 267 8.69 -12.32 15.10
C VAL A 267 7.52 -11.45 14.61
N GLN A 268 6.29 -11.96 14.65
CA GLN A 268 5.10 -11.21 14.23
C GLN A 268 4.82 -9.99 15.13
N GLN A 269 5.07 -10.13 16.43
CA GLN A 269 4.96 -9.02 17.38
C GLN A 269 5.99 -7.93 17.08
N ILE A 270 7.24 -8.34 16.86
CA ILE A 270 8.33 -7.40 16.55
C ILE A 270 8.04 -6.66 15.24
N HIS A 271 7.66 -7.37 14.18
CA HIS A 271 7.28 -6.76 12.91
C HIS A 271 6.10 -5.78 13.07
N THR A 272 5.10 -6.13 13.88
CA THR A 272 3.96 -5.25 14.17
C THR A 272 4.43 -3.98 14.88
N MET A 273 5.34 -4.08 15.86
CA MET A 273 5.88 -2.93 16.56
C MET A 273 6.75 -2.04 15.66
N LEU A 274 7.58 -2.64 14.80
CA LEU A 274 8.34 -1.90 13.78
C LEU A 274 7.39 -1.11 12.86
N LEU A 275 6.33 -1.75 12.35
CA LEU A 275 5.32 -1.08 11.51
C LEU A 275 4.58 0.05 12.24
N ARG A 276 4.18 -0.16 13.50
CA ARG A 276 3.45 0.83 14.31
C ARG A 276 4.34 2.03 14.69
N SER A 277 5.64 1.83 14.81
CA SER A 277 6.58 2.91 15.12
C SER A 277 6.70 3.91 13.97
N MET A 278 6.57 3.46 12.73
CA MET A 278 6.68 4.33 11.56
C MET A 278 5.51 5.31 11.41
N GLN A 279 5.75 6.36 10.67
CA GLN A 279 4.72 7.32 10.30
C GLN A 279 4.00 6.84 9.02
N GLN A 280 2.85 7.43 8.74
CA GLN A 280 2.11 7.14 7.50
C GLN A 280 2.64 8.03 6.37
N ALA A 281 2.74 7.47 5.16
CA ALA A 281 3.12 8.24 3.99
C ALA A 281 2.05 9.27 3.61
N ILE A 282 2.49 10.45 3.13
CA ILE A 282 1.66 11.58 2.70
C ILE A 282 2.12 12.12 1.35
N TYR A 283 1.27 12.93 0.71
CA TYR A 283 1.65 13.75 -0.44
C TYR A 283 2.02 15.17 0.02
N THR A 284 3.16 15.66 -0.42
CA THR A 284 3.67 16.99 -0.11
C THR A 284 4.59 17.50 -1.22
N PRO A 285 4.68 18.82 -1.46
CA PRO A 285 5.68 19.37 -2.39
C PRO A 285 7.12 19.39 -1.82
N ILE A 286 7.28 19.12 -0.53
CA ILE A 286 8.59 19.07 0.12
C ILE A 286 9.06 17.62 0.16
N ASN A 287 10.17 17.32 -0.50
CA ASN A 287 10.75 15.99 -0.46
C ASN A 287 11.56 15.79 0.83
N SER A 288 11.21 14.78 1.61
CA SER A 288 11.99 14.27 2.76
C SER A 288 12.29 12.76 2.63
N GLY A 289 12.18 12.23 1.43
CA GLY A 289 12.45 10.82 1.15
C GLY A 289 11.31 9.87 1.51
N HIS A 290 11.57 8.59 1.34
CA HIS A 290 10.61 7.53 1.66
C HIS A 290 11.26 6.44 2.51
N PHE A 291 11.18 6.57 3.82
CA PHE A 291 11.84 5.72 4.81
C PHE A 291 11.59 4.22 4.56
N GLY A 292 10.35 3.78 4.45
CA GLY A 292 10.03 2.35 4.30
C GLY A 292 10.56 1.72 3.00
N LEU A 293 10.77 2.51 1.94
CA LEU A 293 11.34 2.06 0.66
C LEU A 293 12.83 2.36 0.55
N ALA A 294 13.39 3.09 1.50
CA ALA A 294 14.78 3.57 1.51
C ALA A 294 15.14 4.34 0.22
N PHE A 295 14.26 5.23 -0.23
CA PHE A 295 14.49 6.11 -1.36
C PHE A 295 14.67 7.56 -0.89
N GLU A 296 15.66 8.26 -1.46
CA GLU A 296 15.91 9.69 -1.21
C GLU A 296 14.81 10.58 -1.76
N ALA A 297 14.17 10.16 -2.86
CA ALA A 297 13.03 10.83 -3.46
C ALA A 297 12.07 9.83 -4.07
N TYR A 298 10.79 10.04 -3.86
CA TYR A 298 9.76 9.16 -4.38
C TYR A 298 8.48 9.93 -4.69
N THR A 299 7.85 9.61 -5.80
CA THR A 299 6.52 10.13 -6.16
C THR A 299 5.66 9.05 -6.78
N HIS A 300 4.40 9.32 -6.97
CA HIS A 300 3.50 8.41 -7.63
C HIS A 300 3.26 8.87 -9.08
N PHE A 301 3.65 8.04 -10.03
CA PHE A 301 3.51 8.26 -11.47
C PHE A 301 2.68 7.18 -12.17
N THR A 302 2.68 5.96 -11.62
CA THR A 302 2.27 4.74 -12.33
C THR A 302 0.78 4.46 -12.35
N SER A 303 -0.07 5.29 -11.72
CA SER A 303 -1.52 5.01 -11.62
C SER A 303 -2.43 6.24 -11.81
N PRO A 304 -2.31 7.05 -12.88
CA PRO A 304 -3.08 8.27 -13.07
C PRO A 304 -4.59 8.05 -13.32
N ILE A 305 -5.00 6.83 -13.66
CA ILE A 305 -6.43 6.47 -13.80
C ILE A 305 -7.16 6.49 -12.45
N ARG A 306 -6.44 6.18 -11.36
CA ARG A 306 -7.04 5.95 -10.04
C ARG A 306 -6.48 6.82 -8.93
N ARG A 307 -5.46 7.64 -9.17
CA ARG A 307 -4.87 8.57 -8.20
C ARG A 307 -4.59 9.91 -8.87
N TYR A 308 -5.14 10.97 -8.30
CA TYR A 308 -4.96 12.32 -8.83
C TYR A 308 -3.51 12.84 -8.74
N PRO A 309 -2.72 12.55 -7.67
CA PRO A 309 -1.31 12.90 -7.64
C PRO A 309 -0.52 12.38 -8.84
N ASP A 310 -0.78 11.16 -9.29
CA ASP A 310 -0.13 10.60 -10.49
C ASP A 310 -0.49 11.41 -11.75
N LEU A 311 -1.73 11.84 -11.87
CA LEU A 311 -2.18 12.71 -12.99
C LEU A 311 -1.45 14.06 -12.96
N LEU A 312 -1.25 14.65 -11.78
CA LEU A 312 -0.46 15.86 -11.62
C LEU A 312 1.01 15.64 -12.04
N VAL A 313 1.60 14.53 -11.64
CA VAL A 313 2.98 14.17 -12.02
C VAL A 313 3.10 14.01 -13.53
N HIS A 314 2.15 13.38 -14.22
CA HIS A 314 2.14 13.28 -15.68
C HIS A 314 2.11 14.68 -16.34
N ARG A 315 1.30 15.60 -15.83
CA ARG A 315 1.22 16.97 -16.33
C ARG A 315 2.51 17.74 -16.12
N VAL A 316 3.15 17.58 -14.96
CA VAL A 316 4.47 18.16 -14.65
C VAL A 316 5.52 17.63 -15.61
N ILE A 317 5.62 16.31 -15.78
CA ILE A 317 6.58 15.69 -16.71
C ILE A 317 6.38 16.22 -18.14
N LYS A 318 5.15 16.28 -18.64
CA LYS A 318 4.85 16.85 -19.96
C LYS A 318 5.26 18.31 -20.09
N ALA A 319 5.05 19.11 -19.05
CA ALA A 319 5.46 20.50 -19.05
C ALA A 319 6.97 20.63 -19.11
N ILE A 320 7.72 19.84 -18.32
CA ILE A 320 9.18 19.82 -18.36
C ILE A 320 9.69 19.40 -19.75
N LEU A 321 9.14 18.36 -20.36
CA LEU A 321 9.48 17.92 -21.72
C LEU A 321 9.22 19.01 -22.77
N ALA A 322 8.17 19.78 -22.58
CA ALA A 322 7.84 20.92 -23.43
C ALA A 322 8.61 22.21 -23.09
N LYS A 323 9.56 22.16 -22.14
CA LYS A 323 10.32 23.31 -21.60
C LYS A 323 9.40 24.41 -21.06
N LYS A 324 8.27 24.03 -20.48
CA LYS A 324 7.28 24.90 -19.87
C LYS A 324 7.18 24.64 -18.38
N ARG A 325 6.51 25.54 -17.65
CA ARG A 325 6.15 25.34 -16.24
C ARG A 325 4.67 25.00 -16.14
N TYR A 326 4.34 23.92 -15.46
CA TYR A 326 2.96 23.60 -15.14
C TYR A 326 2.49 24.44 -13.95
N GLU A 327 1.41 25.14 -14.12
CA GLU A 327 0.76 25.91 -13.06
C GLU A 327 -0.50 25.15 -12.63
N LEU A 328 -0.65 24.93 -11.31
CA LEU A 328 -1.88 24.36 -10.79
C LEU A 328 -3.04 25.32 -11.05
N PRO A 329 -4.17 24.82 -11.54
CA PRO A 329 -5.38 25.64 -11.64
C PRO A 329 -5.87 26.04 -10.24
N GLN A 330 -6.77 27.03 -10.16
CA GLN A 330 -7.52 27.25 -8.94
C GLN A 330 -8.44 26.04 -8.72
N LEU A 331 -8.05 25.21 -7.75
CA LEU A 331 -8.79 24.01 -7.38
C LEU A 331 -9.88 24.37 -6.36
N PRO A 332 -11.03 23.68 -6.36
CA PRO A 332 -12.11 23.96 -5.42
C PRO A 332 -11.60 23.82 -3.97
N THR A 333 -12.07 24.71 -3.10
CA THR A 333 -11.78 24.62 -1.68
C THR A 333 -12.51 23.39 -1.11
N PRO A 334 -11.83 22.48 -0.40
CA PRO A 334 -12.45 21.31 0.19
C PRO A 334 -13.60 21.67 1.13
N GLY A 335 -14.69 20.90 1.08
CA GLY A 335 -15.83 21.08 1.97
C GLY A 335 -15.47 20.86 3.47
N GLU A 336 -16.38 21.26 4.39
CA GLU A 336 -16.10 21.23 5.84
C GLU A 336 -15.67 19.88 6.41
N ALA A 337 -16.25 18.77 5.95
CA ALA A 337 -15.85 17.42 6.38
C ALA A 337 -14.40 17.12 6.01
N HIS A 338 -13.99 17.59 4.86
CA HIS A 338 -12.65 17.46 4.34
C HIS A 338 -11.65 18.36 5.10
N ALA A 339 -12.07 19.58 5.42
CA ALA A 339 -11.29 20.50 6.23
C ALA A 339 -11.04 19.98 7.67
N LYS A 340 -11.99 19.23 8.25
CA LYS A 340 -11.81 18.56 9.55
C LYS A 340 -10.76 17.45 9.47
N PHE A 341 -10.78 16.66 8.40
CA PHE A 341 -9.82 15.57 8.20
C PHE A 341 -8.41 16.10 7.91
N SER A 342 -8.30 17.11 7.06
CA SER A 342 -7.04 17.82 6.76
C SER A 342 -6.44 18.45 8.00
N ARG A 343 -7.27 19.07 8.88
CA ARG A 343 -6.83 19.60 10.18
C ARG A 343 -6.28 18.51 11.10
N ARG A 344 -6.87 17.31 11.13
CA ARG A 344 -6.33 16.18 11.92
C ARG A 344 -4.96 15.71 11.42
N LEU A 345 -4.74 15.70 10.11
CA LEU A 345 -3.41 15.41 9.53
C LEU A 345 -2.39 16.49 9.91
N ALA A 346 -2.77 17.76 9.83
CA ALA A 346 -1.93 18.89 10.21
C ALA A 346 -1.57 18.88 11.70
N GLN A 347 -2.52 18.55 12.58
CA GLN A 347 -2.32 18.48 14.04
C GLN A 347 -1.38 17.36 14.49
N ARG A 348 -1.13 16.36 13.65
CA ARG A 348 -0.15 15.29 13.92
C ARG A 348 1.29 15.66 13.57
N GLY A 349 1.61 16.94 13.52
CA GLY A 349 2.97 17.45 13.27
C GLY A 349 3.41 17.41 11.81
N ARG A 350 2.49 17.20 10.88
CA ARG A 350 2.75 16.98 9.45
C ARG A 350 2.27 18.10 8.54
N ALA A 351 1.87 19.23 9.09
CA ALA A 351 1.67 20.41 8.28
C ALA A 351 3.05 20.89 7.82
N PRO A 352 3.29 21.03 6.50
CA PRO A 352 4.45 21.78 6.05
C PRO A 352 4.42 23.14 6.73
N ALA A 353 5.57 23.62 7.20
CA ALA A 353 5.67 24.97 7.74
C ALA A 353 5.09 25.93 6.70
N ALA A 354 4.05 26.68 7.06
CA ALA A 354 3.42 27.63 6.17
C ALA A 354 4.53 28.52 5.59
N SER A 355 4.60 28.60 4.25
CA SER A 355 5.60 29.45 3.60
C SER A 355 5.32 30.90 4.02
N THR A 356 6.23 31.48 4.80
CA THR A 356 6.13 32.88 5.26
C THR A 356 6.49 33.89 4.17
N GLY A 357 6.78 33.41 2.96
CA GLY A 357 7.15 34.24 1.82
C GLY A 357 5.94 34.99 1.22
N LYS A 358 6.16 36.26 0.86
CA LYS A 358 5.19 37.06 0.08
C LYS A 358 5.58 37.00 -1.40
N GLY A 359 4.61 36.69 -2.31
CA GLY A 359 4.82 36.71 -3.74
C GLY A 359 4.30 35.50 -4.49
N LYS A 360 4.44 35.49 -5.84
CA LYS A 360 3.94 34.40 -6.74
C LYS A 360 4.52 33.02 -6.38
N ALA A 361 5.77 32.94 -5.94
CA ALA A 361 6.41 31.71 -5.53
C ALA A 361 5.79 31.12 -4.26
N ALA A 362 5.49 31.94 -3.26
CA ALA A 362 4.80 31.52 -2.04
C ALA A 362 3.37 31.06 -2.31
N ALA A 363 2.63 31.75 -3.18
CA ALA A 363 1.28 31.34 -3.61
C ALA A 363 1.31 30.00 -4.34
N THR A 364 2.30 29.77 -5.20
CA THR A 364 2.49 28.48 -5.90
C THR A 364 2.79 27.38 -4.92
N GLN A 365 3.69 27.59 -3.96
CA GLN A 365 4.03 26.61 -2.92
C GLN A 365 2.80 26.25 -2.09
N SER A 366 2.05 27.25 -1.63
CA SER A 366 0.80 27.05 -0.87
C SER A 366 -0.26 26.26 -1.64
N ALA A 367 -0.38 26.46 -2.96
CA ALA A 367 -1.31 25.70 -3.80
C ALA A 367 -0.91 24.20 -3.89
N TRP A 368 0.38 23.91 -4.03
CA TRP A 368 0.87 22.53 -4.04
C TRP A 368 0.73 21.85 -2.66
N GLU A 369 0.96 22.58 -1.57
CA GLU A 369 0.72 22.09 -0.21
C GLU A 369 -0.76 21.74 0.01
N ALA A 370 -1.67 22.63 -0.42
CA ALA A 370 -3.11 22.38 -0.36
C ALA A 370 -3.52 21.15 -1.18
N ALA A 371 -2.98 20.98 -2.38
CA ALA A 371 -3.23 19.81 -3.21
C ALA A 371 -2.71 18.51 -2.57
N GLY A 372 -1.51 18.53 -1.98
CA GLY A 372 -0.93 17.39 -1.28
C GLY A 372 -1.77 16.96 -0.08
N LEU A 373 -2.20 17.94 0.73
CA LEU A 373 -3.05 17.70 1.89
C LEU A 373 -4.42 17.14 1.48
N HIS A 374 -5.03 17.70 0.43
CA HIS A 374 -6.28 17.21 -0.14
C HIS A 374 -6.18 15.75 -0.59
N CYS A 375 -5.16 15.42 -1.38
CA CYS A 375 -4.96 14.06 -1.87
C CYS A 375 -4.70 13.06 -0.73
N SER A 376 -3.92 13.46 0.27
CA SER A 376 -3.64 12.62 1.45
C SER A 376 -4.90 12.37 2.28
N ALA A 377 -5.73 13.39 2.46
CA ALA A 377 -6.99 13.29 3.19
C ALA A 377 -7.99 12.35 2.49
N ASN A 378 -8.13 12.48 1.16
CA ASN A 378 -9.02 11.61 0.38
C ASN A 378 -8.54 10.15 0.35
N GLU A 379 -7.24 9.92 0.28
CA GLU A 379 -6.68 8.58 0.40
C GLU A 379 -7.09 7.93 1.73
N ARG A 380 -6.99 8.67 2.86
CA ARG A 380 -7.43 8.19 4.17
C ARG A 380 -8.92 7.89 4.20
N ARG A 381 -9.74 8.80 3.68
CA ARG A 381 -11.19 8.61 3.59
C ARG A 381 -11.54 7.36 2.78
N ALA A 382 -10.84 7.11 1.67
CA ALA A 382 -11.03 5.93 0.85
C ALA A 382 -10.66 4.64 1.57
N ASP A 383 -9.54 4.64 2.30
CA ASP A 383 -9.09 3.51 3.11
C ASP A 383 -10.06 3.22 4.26
N GLU A 384 -10.51 4.25 4.97
CA GLU A 384 -11.47 4.13 6.06
C GLU A 384 -12.81 3.58 5.54
N ALA A 385 -13.32 4.11 4.42
CA ALA A 385 -14.57 3.62 3.82
C ALA A 385 -14.45 2.15 3.38
N SER A 386 -13.32 1.74 2.80
CA SER A 386 -13.09 0.35 2.41
C SER A 386 -13.06 -0.58 3.61
N LYS A 387 -12.35 -0.21 4.68
CA LYS A 387 -12.28 -0.98 5.93
C LYS A 387 -13.64 -1.07 6.61
N ASP A 388 -14.40 0.00 6.59
CA ASP A 388 -15.73 0.08 7.17
C ASP A 388 -16.72 -0.89 6.51
N VAL A 389 -16.73 -0.94 5.17
CA VAL A 389 -17.54 -1.90 4.42
C VAL A 389 -17.06 -3.34 4.62
N GLU A 390 -15.75 -3.57 4.66
CA GLU A 390 -15.19 -4.89 4.95
C GLU A 390 -15.57 -5.37 6.35
N ALA A 391 -15.51 -4.50 7.36
CA ALA A 391 -15.95 -4.81 8.73
C ALA A 391 -17.45 -5.15 8.78
N TRP A 392 -18.29 -4.36 8.11
CA TRP A 392 -19.73 -4.65 8.02
C TRP A 392 -20.01 -6.00 7.36
N LEU A 393 -19.32 -6.30 6.25
CA LEU A 393 -19.47 -7.60 5.57
C LEU A 393 -19.03 -8.75 6.47
N LYS A 394 -17.91 -8.61 7.18
CA LYS A 394 -17.42 -9.61 8.14
C LYS A 394 -18.40 -9.82 9.29
N CYS A 395 -18.96 -8.75 9.85
CA CYS A 395 -20.02 -8.86 10.85
C CYS A 395 -21.26 -9.61 10.32
N LYS A 396 -21.70 -9.26 9.10
CA LYS A 396 -22.82 -9.93 8.45
C LYS A 396 -22.56 -11.43 8.27
N PHE A 397 -21.36 -11.81 7.89
CA PHE A 397 -20.94 -13.20 7.77
C PHE A 397 -20.91 -13.91 9.13
N MET A 398 -20.27 -13.30 10.13
CA MET A 398 -20.12 -13.88 11.47
C MET A 398 -21.41 -14.01 12.25
N ARG A 399 -22.48 -13.31 11.86
CA ARG A 399 -23.80 -13.47 12.49
C ARG A 399 -24.35 -14.89 12.35
N ASP A 400 -24.03 -15.55 11.23
CA ASP A 400 -24.47 -16.92 10.97
C ASP A 400 -23.62 -17.96 11.72
N HIS A 401 -22.52 -17.51 12.36
CA HIS A 401 -21.56 -18.32 13.15
C HIS A 401 -21.63 -18.04 14.67
N LEU A 402 -22.73 -17.42 15.15
CA LEU A 402 -22.92 -17.16 16.58
C LEU A 402 -22.94 -18.48 17.37
N GLY A 403 -22.21 -18.53 18.48
CA GLY A 403 -22.08 -19.70 19.34
C GLY A 403 -21.08 -20.73 18.87
N GLU A 404 -20.51 -20.60 17.69
CA GLU A 404 -19.46 -21.50 17.19
C GLU A 404 -18.09 -21.18 17.79
N GLU A 405 -17.25 -22.23 17.87
CA GLU A 405 -15.92 -22.16 18.45
C GLU A 405 -14.84 -22.18 17.38
N TYR A 406 -13.80 -21.36 17.59
CA TYR A 406 -12.66 -21.25 16.67
C TYR A 406 -11.34 -21.12 17.41
N SER A 407 -10.28 -21.56 16.74
CA SER A 407 -8.90 -21.21 17.12
C SER A 407 -8.52 -19.88 16.46
N GLY A 408 -7.75 -19.10 17.18
CA GLY A 408 -7.26 -17.82 16.66
C GLY A 408 -5.97 -17.37 17.34
N VAL A 409 -5.44 -16.27 16.81
CA VAL A 409 -4.21 -15.65 17.29
C VAL A 409 -4.49 -14.22 17.71
N VAL A 410 -3.95 -13.83 18.86
CA VAL A 410 -4.03 -12.44 19.34
C VAL A 410 -3.27 -11.53 18.36
N SER A 411 -4.01 -10.63 17.72
CA SER A 411 -3.48 -9.66 16.73
C SER A 411 -3.13 -8.32 17.36
N SER A 412 -3.80 -7.96 18.47
CA SER A 412 -3.53 -6.72 19.21
C SER A 412 -3.94 -6.86 20.66
N VAL A 413 -3.22 -6.15 21.54
CA VAL A 413 -3.51 -6.09 22.98
C VAL A 413 -3.78 -4.64 23.36
N THR A 414 -4.83 -4.41 24.13
CA THR A 414 -5.22 -3.10 24.63
C THR A 414 -5.53 -3.16 26.13
N SER A 415 -5.68 -2.01 26.78
CA SER A 415 -6.06 -1.96 28.22
C SER A 415 -7.46 -2.49 28.50
N PHE A 416 -8.33 -2.60 27.48
CA PHE A 416 -9.71 -3.08 27.62
C PHE A 416 -9.94 -4.50 27.06
N GLY A 417 -8.92 -5.15 26.47
CA GLY A 417 -9.04 -6.52 25.99
C GLY A 417 -8.07 -6.89 24.87
N LEU A 418 -8.33 -8.06 24.27
CA LEU A 418 -7.56 -8.66 23.21
C LEU A 418 -8.32 -8.65 21.89
N PHE A 419 -7.68 -8.22 20.82
CA PHE A 419 -8.18 -8.51 19.48
C PHE A 419 -7.60 -9.84 19.00
N VAL A 420 -8.47 -10.71 18.49
CA VAL A 420 -8.11 -12.06 18.04
C VAL A 420 -8.53 -12.23 16.60
N THR A 421 -7.60 -12.67 15.75
CA THR A 421 -7.90 -13.05 14.36
C THR A 421 -8.09 -14.57 14.27
N LEU A 422 -9.22 -15.02 13.74
CA LEU A 422 -9.55 -16.43 13.56
C LEU A 422 -8.70 -17.07 12.47
N ASP A 423 -8.17 -18.27 12.72
CA ASP A 423 -7.27 -18.96 11.77
C ASP A 423 -7.97 -19.36 10.48
N SER A 424 -9.21 -19.83 10.55
CA SER A 424 -9.97 -20.37 9.42
C SER A 424 -10.75 -19.32 8.65
N LEU A 425 -11.23 -18.27 9.33
CA LEU A 425 -12.13 -17.27 8.75
C LEU A 425 -11.47 -15.92 8.51
N TYR A 426 -10.26 -15.69 9.05
CA TYR A 426 -9.52 -14.42 8.95
C TYR A 426 -10.34 -13.19 9.36
N VAL A 427 -11.22 -13.40 10.34
CA VAL A 427 -12.06 -12.38 10.96
C VAL A 427 -11.46 -12.00 12.30
N GLU A 428 -11.41 -10.71 12.59
CA GLU A 428 -10.96 -10.19 13.87
C GLU A 428 -12.16 -9.85 14.76
N GLY A 429 -12.04 -10.19 16.05
CA GLY A 429 -13.02 -9.84 17.08
C GLY A 429 -12.35 -9.53 18.39
N LEU A 430 -13.12 -8.95 19.33
CA LEU A 430 -12.66 -8.50 20.65
C LEU A 430 -13.02 -9.53 21.72
N ILE A 431 -12.04 -9.95 22.51
CA ILE A 431 -12.26 -10.54 23.84
C ILE A 431 -12.11 -9.40 24.85
N HIS A 432 -13.20 -8.97 25.47
CA HIS A 432 -13.13 -7.94 26.50
C HIS A 432 -12.35 -8.45 27.71
N ILE A 433 -11.65 -7.57 28.43
CA ILE A 433 -10.79 -7.93 29.56
C ILE A 433 -11.54 -8.70 30.65
N THR A 434 -12.85 -8.46 30.81
CA THR A 434 -13.71 -9.18 31.75
C THR A 434 -13.98 -10.64 31.38
N GLU A 435 -13.73 -11.00 30.12
CA GLU A 435 -13.92 -12.36 29.58
C GLU A 435 -12.64 -13.21 29.61
N LEU A 436 -11.52 -12.65 30.13
CA LEU A 436 -10.23 -13.35 30.19
C LEU A 436 -10.08 -14.27 31.40
N GLY A 437 -11.02 -14.22 32.34
CA GLY A 437 -11.03 -15.08 33.54
C GLY A 437 -11.40 -14.36 34.82
N GLY A 438 -11.41 -15.09 35.95
CA GLY A 438 -11.84 -14.59 37.25
C GLY A 438 -10.75 -13.85 38.04
N GLU A 439 -9.86 -13.12 37.37
CA GLU A 439 -8.83 -12.30 37.99
C GLU A 439 -8.68 -10.94 37.28
N TYR A 440 -8.00 -10.02 37.95
CA TYR A 440 -7.67 -8.71 37.36
C TYR A 440 -6.45 -8.84 36.42
N PHE A 441 -6.57 -8.26 35.22
CA PHE A 441 -5.50 -8.20 34.24
C PHE A 441 -4.98 -6.77 34.12
N ARG A 442 -3.67 -6.63 34.23
CA ARG A 442 -2.95 -5.35 34.07
C ARG A 442 -2.34 -5.26 32.69
N PHE A 443 -2.56 -4.15 32.00
CA PHE A 443 -1.93 -3.88 30.71
C PHE A 443 -0.51 -3.35 30.91
N ASP A 444 0.45 -4.01 30.28
CA ASP A 444 1.83 -3.56 30.16
C ASP A 444 2.02 -2.90 28.78
N GLU A 445 2.08 -1.57 28.77
CA GLU A 445 2.23 -0.79 27.54
C GLU A 445 3.57 -1.04 26.84
N VAL A 446 4.64 -1.26 27.61
CA VAL A 446 5.97 -1.51 27.05
C VAL A 446 6.04 -2.88 26.38
N ARG A 447 5.52 -3.90 27.02
CA ARG A 447 5.52 -5.27 26.50
C ARG A 447 4.35 -5.59 25.58
N GLN A 448 3.35 -4.67 25.50
CA GLN A 448 2.12 -4.89 24.75
C GLN A 448 1.42 -6.22 25.13
N GLU A 449 1.32 -6.47 26.46
CA GLU A 449 0.69 -7.68 27.00
C GLU A 449 -0.32 -7.35 28.11
N LEU A 450 -1.32 -8.22 28.27
CA LEU A 450 -2.16 -8.27 29.47
C LEU A 450 -1.63 -9.36 30.41
N ARG A 451 -1.39 -9.00 31.67
CA ARG A 451 -0.87 -9.92 32.68
C ARG A 451 -1.83 -10.05 33.84
N GLY A 452 -2.22 -11.29 34.15
CA GLY A 452 -3.02 -11.61 35.35
C GLY A 452 -2.23 -11.37 36.63
N GLU A 453 -2.85 -10.68 37.59
CA GLU A 453 -2.17 -10.31 38.86
C GLU A 453 -1.98 -11.52 39.77
N ARG A 454 -2.92 -12.48 39.76
CA ARG A 454 -2.90 -13.65 40.64
C ARG A 454 -2.12 -14.83 40.04
N THR A 455 -2.43 -15.15 38.79
CA THR A 455 -1.82 -16.34 38.12
C THR A 455 -0.54 -16.04 37.39
N GLY A 456 -0.28 -14.75 37.08
CA GLY A 456 0.81 -14.35 36.20
C GLY A 456 0.59 -14.72 34.74
N MET A 457 -0.61 -15.19 34.36
CA MET A 457 -0.95 -15.53 32.97
C MET A 457 -0.76 -14.34 32.05
N ARG A 458 -0.20 -14.58 30.87
CA ARG A 458 0.14 -13.50 29.92
C ARG A 458 -0.54 -13.71 28.59
N TYR A 459 -1.12 -12.65 28.07
CA TYR A 459 -1.65 -12.57 26.73
C TYR A 459 -0.91 -11.48 25.96
N ALA A 460 -0.14 -11.87 24.95
CA ALA A 460 0.60 -10.99 24.08
C ALA A 460 0.19 -11.21 22.61
N ILE A 461 0.59 -10.32 21.73
CA ILE A 461 0.40 -10.54 20.28
C ILE A 461 1.04 -11.88 19.90
N GLY A 462 0.37 -12.68 19.05
CA GLY A 462 0.82 -14.00 18.67
C GLY A 462 0.39 -15.14 19.62
N THR A 463 -0.17 -14.83 20.81
CA THR A 463 -0.73 -15.87 21.69
C THR A 463 -1.88 -16.59 20.99
N ARG A 464 -1.83 -17.92 20.98
CA ARG A 464 -2.93 -18.74 20.46
C ARG A 464 -4.00 -18.93 21.52
N VAL A 465 -5.24 -18.74 21.10
CA VAL A 465 -6.41 -18.85 21.97
C VAL A 465 -7.54 -19.61 21.27
N ARG A 466 -8.38 -20.24 22.07
CA ARG A 466 -9.65 -20.81 21.62
C ARG A 466 -10.76 -19.92 22.08
N ILE A 467 -11.68 -19.59 21.18
CA ILE A 467 -12.74 -18.62 21.42
C ILE A 467 -14.09 -19.13 20.95
N GLN A 468 -15.14 -18.62 21.53
CA GLN A 468 -16.50 -18.74 21.05
C GLN A 468 -16.99 -17.37 20.55
N VAL A 469 -17.71 -17.35 19.42
CA VAL A 469 -18.38 -16.13 18.94
C VAL A 469 -19.57 -15.81 19.84
N SER A 470 -19.44 -14.76 20.65
CA SER A 470 -20.45 -14.45 21.68
C SER A 470 -21.48 -13.43 21.22
N ARG A 471 -21.06 -12.44 20.43
CA ARG A 471 -21.95 -11.36 19.97
C ARG A 471 -21.46 -10.78 18.64
N VAL A 472 -22.41 -10.39 17.79
CA VAL A 472 -22.15 -9.65 16.56
C VAL A 472 -23.06 -8.43 16.51
N ASP A 473 -22.45 -7.25 16.45
CA ASP A 473 -23.13 -5.96 16.33
C ASP A 473 -22.88 -5.40 14.91
N LEU A 474 -23.92 -5.46 14.07
CA LEU A 474 -23.84 -4.98 12.68
C LEU A 474 -23.72 -3.46 12.59
N ASP A 475 -24.41 -2.74 13.45
CA ASP A 475 -24.45 -1.27 13.44
C ASP A 475 -23.14 -0.70 13.98
N GLY A 476 -22.66 -1.28 15.08
CA GLY A 476 -21.36 -0.95 15.68
C GLY A 476 -20.17 -1.55 14.95
N ARG A 477 -20.40 -2.48 13.99
CA ARG A 477 -19.36 -3.22 13.25
C ARG A 477 -18.36 -3.91 14.18
N LYS A 478 -18.90 -4.55 15.22
CA LYS A 478 -18.13 -5.24 16.27
C LYS A 478 -18.49 -6.71 16.34
N ILE A 479 -17.47 -7.50 16.57
CA ILE A 479 -17.60 -8.93 16.84
C ILE A 479 -16.93 -9.17 18.17
N ASP A 480 -17.70 -9.67 19.14
CA ASP A 480 -17.21 -10.00 20.46
C ASP A 480 -17.02 -11.53 20.57
N PHE A 481 -15.90 -11.89 21.13
CA PHE A 481 -15.54 -13.27 21.42
C PHE A 481 -15.50 -13.48 22.93
N ARG A 482 -15.76 -14.71 23.35
CA ARG A 482 -15.51 -15.20 24.70
C ARG A 482 -14.36 -16.18 24.67
N LEU A 483 -13.44 -16.07 25.62
CA LEU A 483 -12.36 -17.04 25.77
C LEU A 483 -12.96 -18.38 26.27
N GLU A 484 -12.68 -19.46 25.52
CA GLU A 484 -12.97 -20.78 26.00
C GLU A 484 -11.87 -21.21 26.99
N ILE A 485 -12.24 -21.26 28.27
CA ILE A 485 -11.39 -21.83 29.34
C ILE A 485 -11.53 -23.35 29.29
N GLY A 486 -11.12 -23.98 28.20
CA GLY A 486 -10.94 -25.41 28.10
C GLY A 486 -9.57 -25.80 28.65
N ARG A 487 -9.52 -26.78 29.55
CA ARG A 487 -8.37 -27.32 30.23
C ARG A 487 -7.09 -27.17 29.42
N ALA A 488 -6.18 -26.36 29.94
CA ALA A 488 -4.84 -26.24 29.39
C ALA A 488 -4.25 -27.66 29.20
N HIS A 489 -3.94 -28.00 27.97
CA HIS A 489 -2.97 -29.02 27.75
C HIS A 489 -1.61 -28.44 28.17
N VAL A 490 -1.13 -28.98 29.27
CA VAL A 490 0.24 -28.87 29.79
C VAL A 490 1.23 -29.29 28.73
#